data_c112d73ffa78aa97ee97afaab72949d7
#
_entry.id   c112d73ffa78aa97ee97afaab72949d7
#
_cell.length_a   1.000
_cell.length_b   1.000
_cell.length_c   1.000
_cell.angle_alpha   90.00
_cell.angle_beta   90.00
_cell.angle_gamma   90.00
#
_symmetry.space_group_name_H-M   'P 1'
#
loop_
_entity.id
_entity.type
_entity.pdbx_description
1 polymer ?
#
loop_
_entity_poly.entity_id
_entity_poly.type
_entity_poly.pdbx_seq_one_letter_code
_entity_poly.pdbx_strand_id
1 'polypeptide(L)'
;MTREELRHKIMVLLGGRAAEVLVFNRLSTGAADDLMRATQIARDMVTRYGMDDELGFVVFEQSRPRFLDAQVPMPGETLGVSESLHERIDAAVQRIVMEAFECTLAVLRENRDQLEAAARELLAKETLEEEDVARLLSGLRRPPCVGEIDVGDAAAAAGESSTSAAALAGGRQGEEGTVGTSPTGAPRDG
;
A
#
# COMPACT_ATOMS: atom_id res chain seq x y z
N MET A 1 -9.66 1.35 -11.83
CA MET A 1 -10.02 1.61 -10.44
C MET A 1 -10.71 2.95 -10.34
N THR A 2 -11.80 2.99 -9.59
CA THR A 2 -12.58 4.22 -9.33
C THR A 2 -11.95 5.03 -8.18
N ARG A 3 -12.40 6.28 -8.02
CA ARG A 3 -12.02 7.14 -6.88
C ARG A 3 -12.35 6.48 -5.53
N GLU A 4 -13.52 5.84 -5.46
CA GLU A 4 -13.99 5.16 -4.24
C GLU A 4 -13.13 3.93 -3.91
N GLU A 5 -12.76 3.12 -4.89
CA GLU A 5 -11.88 1.96 -4.67
C GLU A 5 -10.50 2.38 -4.14
N LEU A 6 -9.92 3.47 -4.68
CA LEU A 6 -8.66 4.01 -4.20
C LEU A 6 -8.79 4.56 -2.77
N ARG A 7 -9.90 5.25 -2.47
CA ARG A 7 -10.20 5.73 -1.13
C ARG A 7 -10.32 4.58 -0.13
N HIS A 8 -11.01 3.50 -0.49
CA HIS A 8 -11.10 2.31 0.36
C HIS A 8 -9.72 1.66 0.60
N LYS A 9 -8.85 1.62 -0.42
CA LYS A 9 -7.47 1.14 -0.22
C LYS A 9 -6.69 1.99 0.77
N ILE A 10 -6.82 3.31 0.68
CA ILE A 10 -6.22 4.23 1.67
C ILE A 10 -6.76 3.93 3.07
N MET A 11 -8.08 3.75 3.22
CA MET A 11 -8.71 3.43 4.51
C MET A 11 -8.19 2.11 5.11
N VAL A 12 -8.00 1.08 4.29
CA VAL A 12 -7.44 -0.21 4.74
C VAL A 12 -6.01 -0.03 5.27
N LEU A 13 -5.16 0.71 4.53
CA LEU A 13 -3.79 1.01 4.96
C LEU A 13 -3.74 1.82 6.26
N LEU A 14 -4.71 2.72 6.46
CA LEU A 14 -4.79 3.54 7.68
C LEU A 14 -5.41 2.80 8.87
N GLY A 15 -5.97 1.60 8.67
CA GLY A 15 -6.68 0.84 9.70
C GLY A 15 -5.86 0.57 10.95
N GLY A 16 -4.59 0.14 10.79
CA GLY A 16 -3.68 -0.09 11.92
C GLY A 16 -3.43 1.17 12.73
N ARG A 17 -3.15 2.29 12.06
CA ARG A 17 -2.95 3.59 12.70
C ARG A 17 -4.21 4.08 13.45
N ALA A 18 -5.38 3.92 12.84
CA ALA A 18 -6.64 4.30 13.45
C ALA A 18 -6.96 3.43 14.68
N ALA A 19 -6.64 2.14 14.63
CA ALA A 19 -6.77 1.24 15.78
C ALA A 19 -5.83 1.64 16.94
N GLU A 20 -4.57 1.99 16.66
CA GLU A 20 -3.64 2.49 17.69
C GLU A 20 -4.19 3.74 18.38
N VAL A 21 -4.70 4.70 17.62
CA VAL A 21 -5.28 5.93 18.17
C VAL A 21 -6.52 5.62 19.01
N LEU A 22 -7.41 4.75 18.50
CA LEU A 22 -8.66 4.42 19.17
C LEU A 22 -8.47 3.67 20.48
N VAL A 23 -7.57 2.68 20.49
CA VAL A 23 -7.41 1.75 21.61
C VAL A 23 -6.37 2.24 22.61
N PHE A 24 -5.23 2.73 22.14
CA PHE A 24 -4.09 3.05 22.99
C PHE A 24 -3.87 4.55 23.18
N ASN A 25 -4.53 5.38 22.35
CA ASN A 25 -4.29 6.83 22.30
C ASN A 25 -2.80 7.17 22.16
N ARG A 26 -2.06 6.35 21.41
CA ARG A 26 -0.62 6.47 21.16
C ARG A 26 -0.33 6.21 19.70
N LEU A 27 0.77 6.77 19.22
CA LEU A 27 1.27 6.57 17.88
C LEU A 27 2.59 5.79 17.95
N SER A 28 2.72 4.75 17.15
CA SER A 28 3.96 3.98 17.00
C SER A 28 4.57 4.20 15.62
N THR A 29 5.77 3.69 15.40
CA THR A 29 6.42 3.70 14.08
C THR A 29 5.93 2.56 13.19
N GLY A 30 5.12 1.62 13.71
CA GLY A 30 4.69 0.41 13.02
C GLY A 30 3.88 0.66 11.75
N ALA A 31 3.15 1.77 11.69
CA ALA A 31 2.34 2.13 10.51
C ALA A 31 3.09 2.98 9.46
N ALA A 32 4.42 3.10 9.52
CA ALA A 32 5.18 4.00 8.64
C ALA A 32 5.04 3.62 7.16
N ASP A 33 5.16 2.34 6.84
CA ASP A 33 5.06 1.85 5.46
C ASP A 33 3.64 2.02 4.90
N ASP A 34 2.62 1.76 5.72
CA ASP A 34 1.23 1.93 5.32
C ASP A 34 0.88 3.41 5.07
N LEU A 35 1.39 4.32 5.92
CA LEU A 35 1.24 5.75 5.72
C LEU A 35 1.92 6.22 4.42
N MET A 36 3.10 5.71 4.12
CA MET A 36 3.81 6.01 2.88
C MET A 36 3.01 5.55 1.66
N ARG A 37 2.49 4.32 1.67
CA ARG A 37 1.65 3.78 0.59
C ARG A 37 0.33 4.55 0.44
N ALA A 38 -0.33 4.86 1.54
CA ALA A 38 -1.56 5.65 1.53
C ALA A 38 -1.33 7.04 0.93
N THR A 39 -0.24 7.71 1.30
CA THR A 39 0.15 9.02 0.76
C THR A 39 0.48 8.92 -0.73
N GLN A 40 1.16 7.85 -1.18
CA GLN A 40 1.46 7.65 -2.59
C GLN A 40 0.18 7.45 -3.42
N ILE A 41 -0.78 6.65 -2.94
CA ILE A 41 -2.08 6.47 -3.61
C ILE A 41 -2.82 7.81 -3.71
N ALA A 42 -2.88 8.59 -2.62
CA ALA A 42 -3.50 9.90 -2.63
C ALA A 42 -2.81 10.87 -3.61
N ARG A 43 -1.48 10.86 -3.68
CA ARG A 43 -0.70 11.64 -4.64
C ARG A 43 -1.01 11.25 -6.08
N ASP A 44 -1.05 9.95 -6.37
CA ASP A 44 -1.40 9.44 -7.70
C ASP A 44 -2.84 9.84 -8.09
N MET A 45 -3.78 9.83 -7.15
CA MET A 45 -5.16 10.31 -7.39
C MET A 45 -5.19 11.76 -7.85
N VAL A 46 -4.38 12.61 -7.23
CA VAL A 46 -4.31 14.04 -7.53
C VAL A 46 -3.50 14.31 -8.80
N THR A 47 -2.29 13.73 -8.91
CA THR A 47 -1.31 14.15 -9.93
C THR A 47 -1.41 13.37 -11.24
N ARG A 48 -1.84 12.09 -11.17
CA ARG A 48 -1.86 11.18 -12.33
C ARG A 48 -3.25 10.90 -12.86
N TYR A 49 -4.23 10.79 -11.96
CA TYR A 49 -5.58 10.41 -12.36
C TYR A 49 -6.56 11.59 -12.45
N GLY A 50 -6.16 12.79 -12.00
CA GLY A 50 -7.01 13.97 -12.02
C GLY A 50 -8.31 13.78 -11.23
N MET A 51 -8.23 13.10 -10.07
CA MET A 51 -9.39 12.75 -9.25
C MET A 51 -9.64 13.76 -8.10
N ASP A 52 -9.11 14.96 -8.21
CA ASP A 52 -9.34 16.03 -7.24
C ASP A 52 -10.28 17.11 -7.83
N ASP A 53 -11.28 17.51 -7.04
CA ASP A 53 -12.32 18.41 -7.52
C ASP A 53 -11.84 19.86 -7.66
N GLU A 54 -10.81 20.28 -6.89
CA GLU A 54 -10.26 21.62 -6.91
C GLU A 54 -9.18 21.81 -7.99
N LEU A 55 -8.40 20.76 -8.26
CA LEU A 55 -7.34 20.76 -9.25
C LEU A 55 -7.85 20.35 -10.64
N GLY A 56 -9.01 19.69 -10.70
CA GLY A 56 -9.66 19.28 -11.92
C GLY A 56 -9.00 18.11 -12.63
N PHE A 57 -9.43 17.87 -13.88
CA PHE A 57 -8.99 16.73 -14.70
C PHE A 57 -7.67 17.00 -15.41
N VAL A 58 -6.62 17.34 -14.66
CA VAL A 58 -5.29 17.65 -15.21
C VAL A 58 -4.26 16.66 -14.68
N VAL A 59 -3.37 16.20 -15.55
CA VAL A 59 -2.23 15.35 -15.17
C VAL A 59 -1.01 16.24 -14.96
N PHE A 60 -0.49 16.26 -13.75
CA PHE A 60 0.67 17.06 -13.36
C PHE A 60 1.97 16.25 -13.40
N GLU A 61 1.90 14.94 -13.31
CA GLU A 61 3.03 14.05 -13.33
C GLU A 61 3.22 13.46 -14.71
N GLN A 62 4.22 13.95 -15.43
CA GLN A 62 4.65 13.30 -16.66
C GLN A 62 5.56 12.13 -16.28
N SER A 63 5.14 10.91 -16.62
CA SER A 63 5.99 9.72 -16.54
C SER A 63 7.18 9.90 -17.47
N ARG A 64 8.31 10.40 -16.95
CA ARG A 64 9.57 10.36 -17.71
C ARG A 64 9.93 8.89 -17.90
N PRO A 65 10.14 8.43 -19.13
CA PRO A 65 10.66 7.08 -19.33
C PRO A 65 12.04 7.01 -18.65
N ARG A 66 12.18 6.14 -17.66
CA ARG A 66 13.42 5.87 -16.91
C ARG A 66 14.51 5.21 -17.77
N PHE A 67 14.55 5.49 -19.06
CA PHE A 67 15.43 4.76 -19.97
C PHE A 67 16.86 5.34 -20.09
N LEU A 68 17.09 6.52 -19.51
CA LEU A 68 18.44 7.12 -19.46
C LEU A 68 18.60 7.79 -18.09
N ASP A 69 19.34 7.13 -17.24
CA ASP A 69 19.85 7.66 -15.96
C ASP A 69 20.98 8.68 -16.23
N ALA A 70 20.69 9.65 -17.05
CA ALA A 70 21.56 10.79 -17.31
C ALA A 70 20.92 12.02 -16.66
N GLN A 71 21.26 12.23 -15.40
CA GLN A 71 21.05 13.50 -14.69
C GLN A 71 21.91 14.59 -15.34
N VAL A 72 21.46 15.13 -16.46
CA VAL A 72 21.90 16.42 -16.90
C VAL A 72 20.66 17.30 -16.98
N PRO A 73 20.45 18.22 -16.02
CA PRO A 73 19.45 19.26 -16.17
C PRO A 73 19.86 20.11 -17.38
N MET A 74 19.11 20.03 -18.46
CA MET A 74 19.28 21.00 -19.53
C MET A 74 18.89 22.39 -19.01
N PRO A 75 19.74 23.42 -19.18
CA PRO A 75 19.39 24.80 -18.81
C PRO A 75 18.21 25.25 -19.66
N GLY A 76 17.04 25.44 -19.02
CA GLY A 76 15.81 25.90 -19.66
C GLY A 76 14.61 24.97 -19.54
N GLU A 77 14.76 23.71 -19.12
CA GLU A 77 13.65 22.80 -18.82
C GLU A 77 13.25 22.83 -17.34
N THR A 78 12.82 23.97 -16.87
CA THR A 78 11.93 24.03 -15.72
C THR A 78 10.50 23.75 -16.22
N LEU A 79 10.19 22.51 -16.55
CA LEU A 79 8.82 22.00 -16.46
C LEU A 79 8.48 21.87 -14.95
N GLY A 80 8.78 22.94 -14.23
CA GLY A 80 8.46 23.10 -12.84
C GLY A 80 6.99 23.49 -12.75
N VAL A 81 6.22 22.61 -12.22
CA VAL A 81 4.96 22.94 -11.57
C VAL A 81 5.24 24.14 -10.66
N SER A 82 4.47 25.22 -10.78
CA SER A 82 4.69 26.41 -9.95
C SER A 82 4.62 26.06 -8.46
N GLU A 83 5.36 26.77 -7.62
CA GLU A 83 5.36 26.52 -6.17
C GLU A 83 3.94 26.56 -5.59
N SER A 84 3.11 27.50 -6.05
CA SER A 84 1.69 27.58 -5.66
C SER A 84 0.88 26.35 -6.07
N LEU A 85 1.21 25.67 -7.16
CA LEU A 85 0.55 24.45 -7.57
C LEU A 85 1.05 23.24 -6.75
N HIS A 86 2.33 23.20 -6.36
CA HIS A 86 2.84 22.20 -5.42
C HIS A 86 2.13 22.28 -4.07
N GLU A 87 1.97 23.48 -3.51
CA GLU A 87 1.22 23.69 -2.27
C GLU A 87 -0.24 23.18 -2.37
N ARG A 88 -0.90 23.44 -3.49
CA ARG A 88 -2.26 22.96 -3.72
C ARG A 88 -2.33 21.44 -3.86
N ILE A 89 -1.36 20.82 -4.53
CA ILE A 89 -1.25 19.36 -4.63
C ILE A 89 -1.06 18.75 -3.24
N ASP A 90 -0.14 19.28 -2.45
CA ASP A 90 0.13 18.78 -1.10
C ASP A 90 -1.08 18.96 -0.17
N ALA A 91 -1.79 20.07 -0.26
CA ALA A 91 -3.04 20.28 0.46
C ALA A 91 -4.14 19.28 0.06
N ALA A 92 -4.28 19.01 -1.24
CA ALA A 92 -5.24 18.01 -1.74
C ALA A 92 -4.89 16.58 -1.25
N VAL A 93 -3.61 16.19 -1.31
CA VAL A 93 -3.12 14.90 -0.79
C VAL A 93 -3.40 14.77 0.70
N GLN A 94 -3.07 15.81 1.48
CA GLN A 94 -3.34 15.83 2.92
C GLN A 94 -4.83 15.67 3.22
N ARG A 95 -5.70 16.40 2.50
CA ARG A 95 -7.15 16.31 2.66
C ARG A 95 -7.65 14.89 2.41
N ILE A 96 -7.28 14.26 1.29
CA ILE A 96 -7.69 12.90 0.95
C ILE A 96 -7.29 11.90 2.05
N VAL A 97 -6.05 11.97 2.53
CA VAL A 97 -5.56 11.07 3.58
C VAL A 97 -6.28 11.31 4.90
N MET A 98 -6.52 12.57 5.29
CA MET A 98 -7.22 12.92 6.52
C MET A 98 -8.68 12.50 6.49
N GLU A 99 -9.40 12.75 5.41
CA GLU A 99 -10.80 12.30 5.24
C GLU A 99 -10.93 10.78 5.31
N ALA A 100 -9.99 10.06 4.67
CA ALA A 100 -9.95 8.60 4.73
C ALA A 100 -9.65 8.11 6.16
N PHE A 101 -8.74 8.78 6.87
CA PHE A 101 -8.42 8.45 8.27
C PHE A 101 -9.62 8.67 9.21
N GLU A 102 -10.29 9.81 9.08
CA GLU A 102 -11.48 10.11 9.89
C GLU A 102 -12.59 9.08 9.66
N CYS A 103 -12.81 8.72 8.40
CA CYS A 103 -13.78 7.68 8.06
C CYS A 103 -13.38 6.31 8.63
N THR A 104 -12.11 5.93 8.52
CA THR A 104 -11.58 4.69 9.13
C THR A 104 -11.78 4.68 10.64
N LEU A 105 -11.52 5.79 11.29
CA LEU A 105 -11.70 5.94 12.73
C LEU A 105 -13.19 5.84 13.12
N ALA A 106 -14.10 6.38 12.31
CA ALA A 106 -15.54 6.25 12.52
C ALA A 106 -15.99 4.79 12.40
N VAL A 107 -15.53 4.06 11.36
CA VAL A 107 -15.79 2.62 11.20
C VAL A 107 -15.34 1.84 12.43
N LEU A 108 -14.12 2.06 12.90
CA LEU A 108 -13.59 1.33 14.05
C LEU A 108 -14.29 1.69 15.37
N ARG A 109 -14.72 2.96 15.54
CA ARG A 109 -15.48 3.40 16.72
C ARG A 109 -16.85 2.72 16.80
N GLU A 110 -17.57 2.67 15.68
CA GLU A 110 -18.89 2.05 15.62
C GLU A 110 -18.85 0.52 15.81
N ASN A 111 -17.69 -0.10 15.49
CA ASN A 111 -17.49 -1.54 15.55
C ASN A 111 -16.41 -1.95 16.57
N ARG A 112 -16.27 -1.17 17.65
CA ARG A 112 -15.21 -1.40 18.64
C ARG A 112 -15.29 -2.77 19.29
N ASP A 113 -16.50 -3.24 19.60
CA ASP A 113 -16.70 -4.54 20.25
C ASP A 113 -16.23 -5.69 19.34
N GLN A 114 -16.49 -5.59 18.04
CA GLN A 114 -16.04 -6.56 17.04
C GLN A 114 -14.53 -6.52 16.87
N LEU A 115 -13.92 -5.33 16.87
CA LEU A 115 -12.46 -5.17 16.82
C LEU A 115 -11.80 -5.86 18.02
N GLU A 116 -12.31 -5.64 19.23
CA GLU A 116 -11.79 -6.27 20.45
C GLU A 116 -12.02 -7.79 20.46
N ALA A 117 -13.17 -8.26 19.98
CA ALA A 117 -13.47 -9.69 19.87
C ALA A 117 -12.50 -10.37 18.88
N ALA A 118 -12.29 -9.76 17.69
CA ALA A 118 -11.37 -10.27 16.69
C ALA A 118 -9.92 -10.32 17.21
N ALA A 119 -9.48 -9.28 17.91
CA ALA A 119 -8.15 -9.24 18.51
C ALA A 119 -7.93 -10.33 19.56
N ARG A 120 -8.94 -10.57 20.45
CA ARG A 120 -8.86 -11.64 21.45
C ARG A 120 -8.85 -13.03 20.81
N GLU A 121 -9.66 -13.24 19.77
CA GLU A 121 -9.68 -14.51 19.07
C GLU A 121 -8.37 -14.79 18.32
N LEU A 122 -7.82 -13.78 17.66
CA LEU A 122 -6.51 -13.87 17.00
C LEU A 122 -5.40 -14.18 18.00
N LEU A 123 -5.40 -13.57 19.18
CA LEU A 123 -4.43 -13.86 20.24
C LEU A 123 -4.56 -15.29 20.78
N ALA A 124 -5.77 -15.85 20.80
CA ALA A 124 -6.02 -17.20 21.30
C ALA A 124 -5.69 -18.29 20.27
N LYS A 125 -5.95 -18.02 18.98
CA LYS A 125 -5.78 -19.01 17.90
C LYS A 125 -4.50 -18.82 17.09
N GLU A 126 -3.81 -17.65 17.22
CA GLU A 126 -2.66 -17.20 16.43
C GLU A 126 -2.97 -16.98 14.94
N THR A 127 -3.96 -17.67 14.39
CA THR A 127 -4.46 -17.57 13.03
C THR A 127 -5.98 -17.56 13.02
N LEU A 128 -6.59 -16.79 12.12
CA LEU A 128 -8.02 -16.82 11.86
C LEU A 128 -8.25 -17.39 10.45
N GLU A 129 -9.14 -18.36 10.35
CA GLU A 129 -9.59 -18.91 9.08
C GLU A 129 -10.68 -18.05 8.46
N GLU A 130 -10.98 -18.25 7.19
CA GLU A 130 -11.98 -17.47 6.44
C GLU A 130 -13.36 -17.48 7.13
N GLU A 131 -13.75 -18.64 7.70
CA GLU A 131 -15.00 -18.81 8.43
C GLU A 131 -15.04 -17.96 9.71
N ASP A 132 -13.92 -17.89 10.44
CA ASP A 132 -13.79 -17.04 11.64
C ASP A 132 -13.94 -15.57 11.29
N VAL A 133 -13.26 -15.16 10.21
CA VAL A 133 -13.32 -13.78 9.70
C VAL A 133 -14.74 -13.43 9.25
N ALA A 134 -15.40 -14.30 8.46
CA ALA A 134 -16.76 -14.08 8.02
C ALA A 134 -17.73 -13.94 9.19
N ARG A 135 -17.59 -14.77 10.23
CA ARG A 135 -18.37 -14.71 11.45
C ARG A 135 -18.14 -13.41 12.23
N LEU A 136 -16.89 -13.02 12.42
CA LEU A 136 -16.51 -11.78 13.14
C LEU A 136 -16.98 -10.52 12.41
N LEU A 137 -16.99 -10.55 11.06
CA LEU A 137 -17.45 -9.44 10.24
C LEU A 137 -18.98 -9.41 10.07
N SER A 138 -19.69 -10.45 10.52
CA SER A 138 -21.14 -10.47 10.46
C SER A 138 -21.74 -9.40 11.39
N GLY A 139 -22.58 -8.53 10.82
CA GLY A 139 -23.27 -7.49 11.59
C GLY A 139 -22.48 -6.19 11.80
N LEU A 140 -21.39 -5.97 11.05
CA LEU A 140 -20.66 -4.70 11.06
C LEU A 140 -21.57 -3.53 10.67
N ARG A 141 -21.46 -2.44 11.41
CA ARG A 141 -22.09 -1.17 11.11
C ARG A 141 -21.24 -0.37 10.13
N ARG A 142 -21.89 0.17 9.11
CA ARG A 142 -21.22 0.99 8.08
C ARG A 142 -21.62 2.45 8.27
N PRO A 143 -20.68 3.33 8.71
CA PRO A 143 -20.94 4.76 8.75
C PRO A 143 -21.18 5.34 7.34
N PRO A 144 -21.92 6.45 7.23
CA PRO A 144 -22.26 7.06 5.93
C PRO A 144 -21.04 7.45 5.07
N CYS A 145 -19.90 7.69 5.71
CA CYS A 145 -18.67 8.06 5.02
C CYS A 145 -18.06 6.92 4.18
N VAL A 146 -18.47 5.67 4.38
CA VAL A 146 -17.92 4.52 3.64
C VAL A 146 -18.52 4.41 2.23
N GLY A 147 -19.72 4.98 1.99
CA GLY A 147 -20.42 4.82 0.72
C GLY A 147 -20.92 3.38 0.48
N GLU A 148 -21.43 3.12 -0.71
CA GLU A 148 -21.79 1.76 -1.15
C GLU A 148 -20.51 1.05 -1.62
N ILE A 149 -20.16 -0.06 -0.95
CA ILE A 149 -19.07 -0.95 -1.37
C ILE A 149 -19.73 -2.10 -2.14
N ASP A 150 -19.36 -2.29 -3.38
CA ASP A 150 -19.64 -3.54 -4.08
C ASP A 150 -18.78 -4.65 -3.46
N VAL A 151 -19.41 -5.50 -2.66
CA VAL A 151 -18.73 -6.57 -1.90
C VAL A 151 -18.14 -7.67 -2.81
N GLY A 152 -18.37 -7.59 -4.15
CA GLY A 152 -17.82 -8.55 -5.10
C GLY A 152 -16.31 -8.53 -5.21
N ASP A 153 -15.65 -7.37 -4.97
CA ASP A 153 -14.21 -7.20 -5.18
C ASP A 153 -13.34 -7.38 -3.91
N ALA A 154 -13.94 -7.36 -2.73
CA ALA A 154 -13.18 -7.46 -1.48
C ALA A 154 -12.56 -8.86 -1.26
N ALA A 155 -13.18 -9.91 -1.79
CA ALA A 155 -12.66 -11.27 -1.71
C ALA A 155 -11.49 -11.50 -2.69
N ALA A 156 -11.47 -10.81 -3.84
CA ALA A 156 -10.39 -10.93 -4.83
C ALA A 156 -9.09 -10.23 -4.38
N ALA A 157 -9.19 -9.13 -3.64
CA ALA A 157 -8.02 -8.38 -3.18
C ALA A 157 -7.27 -9.08 -2.03
N ALA A 158 -7.93 -9.94 -1.25
CA ALA A 158 -7.30 -10.71 -0.18
C ALA A 158 -6.50 -11.93 -0.72
N GLY A 159 -6.85 -12.44 -1.92
CA GLY A 159 -6.21 -13.60 -2.53
C GLY A 159 -4.85 -13.31 -3.21
N GLU A 160 -4.60 -12.08 -3.64
CA GLU A 160 -3.38 -11.75 -4.41
C GLU A 160 -2.13 -11.50 -3.56
N SER A 161 -2.28 -11.24 -2.26
CA SER A 161 -1.14 -10.98 -1.38
C SER A 161 -0.44 -12.24 -0.86
N SER A 162 -1.05 -13.43 -0.95
CA SER A 162 -0.45 -14.66 -0.45
C SER A 162 0.40 -15.42 -1.47
N THR A 163 0.31 -15.10 -2.77
CA THR A 163 1.02 -15.86 -3.82
C THR A 163 2.47 -15.38 -4.05
N SER A 164 2.83 -14.19 -3.59
CA SER A 164 4.17 -13.63 -3.78
C SER A 164 5.22 -14.12 -2.76
N ALA A 165 4.80 -14.64 -1.61
CA ALA A 165 5.72 -15.12 -0.58
C ALA A 165 6.21 -16.58 -0.80
N ALA A 166 5.49 -17.39 -1.58
CA ALA A 166 5.83 -18.79 -1.83
C ALA A 166 6.83 -19.00 -2.98
N ALA A 167 7.04 -18.00 -3.84
CA ALA A 167 7.93 -18.14 -5.00
C ALA A 167 9.42 -17.93 -4.71
N LEU A 168 9.80 -17.48 -3.51
CA LEU A 168 11.20 -17.22 -3.13
C LEU A 168 11.86 -18.32 -2.30
N ALA A 169 11.15 -19.38 -1.92
CA ALA A 169 11.68 -20.47 -1.08
C ALA A 169 12.06 -21.76 -1.83
N GLY A 170 11.93 -21.84 -3.15
CA GLY A 170 12.06 -23.06 -3.95
C GLY A 170 13.25 -23.10 -4.92
N GLY A 171 14.42 -22.58 -4.57
CA GLY A 171 15.54 -22.55 -5.50
C GLY A 171 16.90 -22.81 -4.90
N ARG A 172 17.09 -23.92 -4.16
CA ARG A 172 18.42 -24.47 -3.87
C ARG A 172 18.33 -25.94 -3.56
N GLN A 173 18.43 -26.78 -4.58
CA GLN A 173 18.97 -28.14 -4.44
C GLN A 173 19.57 -28.61 -5.76
N GLY A 174 20.87 -28.91 -5.72
CA GLY A 174 21.47 -30.04 -6.37
C GLY A 174 22.13 -29.81 -7.72
N GLU A 175 23.41 -29.56 -7.70
CA GLU A 175 24.32 -30.25 -8.64
C GLU A 175 25.64 -30.54 -7.92
N GLU A 176 25.70 -31.76 -7.41
CA GLU A 176 26.94 -32.45 -7.09
C GLU A 176 27.53 -33.09 -8.34
N GLY A 177 28.85 -32.91 -8.48
CA GLY A 177 29.71 -34.00 -8.95
C GLY A 177 30.04 -34.03 -10.42
N THR A 178 31.24 -33.69 -10.79
CA THR A 178 32.16 -34.78 -11.22
C THR A 178 33.61 -34.29 -11.31
N VAL A 179 34.45 -35.04 -10.64
CA VAL A 179 35.90 -35.04 -10.65
C VAL A 179 36.40 -35.40 -12.04
N GLY A 180 37.36 -34.64 -12.58
CA GLY A 180 38.09 -34.94 -13.80
C GLY A 180 39.53 -34.42 -13.71
N THR A 181 40.40 -35.35 -13.43
CA THR A 181 41.85 -35.36 -13.30
C THR A 181 42.65 -34.57 -14.35
N SER A 182 43.75 -34.02 -13.84
CA SER A 182 44.94 -33.48 -14.54
C SER A 182 45.47 -34.42 -15.68
N PRO A 183 46.45 -34.01 -16.54
CA PRO A 183 47.75 -33.47 -16.11
C PRO A 183 48.53 -32.50 -17.05
N THR A 184 49.47 -31.81 -16.44
CA THR A 184 50.90 -31.59 -16.89
C THR A 184 51.20 -30.88 -18.19
N GLY A 185 51.97 -29.79 -18.08
CA GLY A 185 52.76 -29.18 -19.19
C GLY A 185 53.33 -27.83 -18.87
N ALA A 186 54.47 -27.76 -18.22
CA ALA A 186 55.40 -26.62 -18.27
C ALA A 186 56.43 -26.88 -19.40
N PRO A 187 57.42 -26.02 -19.64
CA PRO A 187 57.55 -24.55 -19.63
C PRO A 187 58.13 -23.99 -20.95
N ARG A 188 58.35 -22.68 -21.06
CA ARG A 188 59.56 -21.97 -21.60
C ARG A 188 59.23 -20.58 -22.16
N ASP A 189 59.97 -19.66 -21.56
CA ASP A 189 60.86 -18.62 -22.11
C ASP A 189 60.33 -17.63 -23.17
N GLY A 190 60.55 -16.37 -22.85
CA GLY A 190 60.54 -15.18 -23.71
C GLY A 190 60.30 -13.93 -22.91
#